data_bebd32d8e97e7ac01a815923e4db7c61
#
_entry.id   bebd32d8e97e7ac01a815923e4db7c61
#
_cell.length_a   1.000
_cell.length_b   1.000
_cell.length_c   1.000
_cell.angle_alpha   90.00
_cell.angle_beta   90.00
_cell.angle_gamma   90.00
#
_symmetry.space_group_name_H-M   'P 1'
#
loop_
_entity.id
_entity.type
_entity.pdbx_description
1 polymer ?
#
loop_
_entity_poly.entity_id
_entity_poly.type
_entity_poly.pdbx_seq_one_letter_code
_entity_poly.pdbx_strand_id
1 'polypeptide(L)'
;MVPVAPAAVIMAPTRELAQQIEKEAKDLGRAFGCSTMCVYGGQKRTIQEKQLMDMRGSLDLLVGTPGRLNDFARDGIIDLDRVRFLVLDEADRMLDMGFEPQLRELSEMMPEAGERRQTLMFSATWPKEVRELADEFQHEAVRIHVGATDKLVAAENITQHVSVVEDSRQKMKLLEGLVKDMELKARGLESAPAAGRRGGVPCHTVIFVNRKREVDHVARQLSQIDGLGGLRVVALHGDMTQQRRDVSLDMVKAGRAQARRHTATPPHRHCPQGAIGRRARVGGKRGRRGGGGRGGGRG
;
A
#
# COMPACT_ATOMS: atom_id res chain seq x y z
N MET A 1 -18.39 13.93 -30.57
CA MET A 1 -18.52 12.51 -30.12
C MET A 1 -19.25 12.55 -28.78
N VAL A 2 -20.25 11.69 -28.52
CA VAL A 2 -20.95 11.72 -27.22
C VAL A 2 -20.06 11.09 -26.17
N PRO A 3 -19.72 11.77 -25.07
CA PRO A 3 -18.87 11.23 -24.01
C PRO A 3 -19.55 10.11 -23.21
N VAL A 4 -18.77 9.35 -22.47
CA VAL A 4 -19.25 8.35 -21.50
C VAL A 4 -19.51 9.05 -20.17
N ALA A 5 -20.73 8.95 -19.63
CA ALA A 5 -21.15 9.68 -18.44
C ALA A 5 -21.53 8.70 -17.30
N PRO A 6 -20.57 8.33 -16.43
CA PRO A 6 -20.83 7.43 -15.29
C PRO A 6 -21.63 8.14 -14.20
N ALA A 7 -22.45 7.38 -13.48
CA ALA A 7 -23.18 7.89 -12.30
C ALA A 7 -22.30 7.91 -11.02
N ALA A 8 -21.29 7.06 -10.98
CA ALA A 8 -20.38 6.95 -9.85
C ALA A 8 -18.91 6.86 -10.31
N VAL A 9 -18.02 7.50 -9.53
CA VAL A 9 -16.57 7.44 -9.76
C VAL A 9 -15.87 7.02 -8.45
N ILE A 10 -14.96 6.05 -8.56
CA ILE A 10 -14.06 5.67 -7.46
C ILE A 10 -12.63 5.97 -7.87
N MET A 11 -11.93 6.76 -7.10
CA MET A 11 -10.53 7.10 -7.31
C MET A 11 -9.64 6.32 -6.35
N ALA A 12 -8.56 5.76 -6.87
CA ALA A 12 -7.55 5.01 -6.10
C ALA A 12 -6.14 5.46 -6.49
N PRO A 13 -5.18 5.52 -5.54
CA PRO A 13 -3.82 6.01 -5.80
C PRO A 13 -3.01 5.12 -6.74
N THR A 14 -3.33 3.84 -6.81
CA THR A 14 -2.55 2.85 -7.57
C THR A 14 -3.43 2.06 -8.52
N ARG A 15 -2.82 1.58 -9.60
CA ARG A 15 -3.48 0.72 -10.60
C ARG A 15 -3.97 -0.58 -9.99
N GLU A 16 -3.14 -1.16 -9.14
CA GLU A 16 -3.41 -2.42 -8.47
C GLU A 16 -4.64 -2.32 -7.57
N LEU A 17 -4.77 -1.23 -6.82
CA LEU A 17 -5.95 -0.97 -6.00
C LEU A 17 -7.18 -0.69 -6.87
N ALA A 18 -7.05 0.14 -7.91
CA ALA A 18 -8.14 0.40 -8.83
C ALA A 18 -8.69 -0.89 -9.48
N GLN A 19 -7.81 -1.79 -9.90
CA GLN A 19 -8.19 -3.09 -10.45
C GLN A 19 -8.82 -4.01 -9.40
N GLN A 20 -8.37 -3.96 -8.14
CA GLN A 20 -8.99 -4.72 -7.04
C GLN A 20 -10.41 -4.22 -6.79
N ILE A 21 -10.59 -2.90 -6.69
CA ILE A 21 -11.91 -2.28 -6.51
C ILE A 21 -12.83 -2.65 -7.69
N GLU A 22 -12.35 -2.55 -8.93
CA GLU A 22 -13.15 -2.91 -10.10
C GLU A 22 -13.59 -4.37 -10.07
N LYS A 23 -12.71 -5.28 -9.66
CA LYS A 23 -13.04 -6.70 -9.56
C LYS A 23 -14.18 -6.94 -8.58
N GLU A 24 -14.08 -6.39 -7.37
CA GLU A 24 -15.15 -6.48 -6.36
C GLU A 24 -16.43 -5.80 -6.85
N ALA A 25 -16.32 -4.63 -7.48
CA ALA A 25 -17.45 -3.92 -8.07
C ALA A 25 -18.14 -4.72 -9.19
N LYS A 26 -17.40 -5.43 -10.03
CA LYS A 26 -17.95 -6.31 -11.05
C LYS A 26 -18.70 -7.50 -10.44
N ASP A 27 -18.14 -8.10 -9.40
CA ASP A 27 -18.74 -9.27 -8.76
C ASP A 27 -20.05 -8.88 -8.05
N LEU A 28 -20.09 -7.72 -7.38
CA LEU A 28 -21.30 -7.16 -6.80
C LEU A 28 -22.27 -6.63 -7.87
N GLY A 29 -21.75 -5.90 -8.84
CA GLY A 29 -22.56 -5.24 -9.88
C GLY A 29 -23.37 -6.21 -10.73
N ARG A 30 -22.86 -7.42 -10.97
CA ARG A 30 -23.61 -8.48 -11.68
C ARG A 30 -24.96 -8.79 -11.03
N ALA A 31 -25.02 -8.74 -9.70
CA ALA A 31 -26.26 -9.00 -8.97
C ALA A 31 -27.30 -7.86 -9.12
N PHE A 32 -26.85 -6.65 -9.43
CA PHE A 32 -27.68 -5.45 -9.52
C PHE A 32 -27.80 -4.89 -10.95
N GLY A 33 -27.22 -5.57 -11.95
CA GLY A 33 -27.18 -5.08 -13.33
C GLY A 33 -26.34 -3.82 -13.52
N CYS A 34 -25.38 -3.54 -12.61
CA CYS A 34 -24.51 -2.38 -12.65
C CYS A 34 -23.25 -2.68 -13.51
N SER A 35 -22.99 -1.83 -14.48
CA SER A 35 -21.83 -1.93 -15.36
C SER A 35 -20.64 -1.16 -14.81
N THR A 36 -19.46 -1.78 -14.84
CA THR A 36 -18.25 -1.21 -14.24
C THR A 36 -17.07 -1.27 -15.18
N MET A 37 -16.21 -0.26 -15.12
CA MET A 37 -14.95 -0.22 -15.86
C MET A 37 -13.84 0.43 -15.03
N CYS A 38 -12.58 0.01 -15.29
CA CYS A 38 -11.41 0.57 -14.66
C CYS A 38 -10.47 1.22 -15.68
N VAL A 39 -9.98 2.43 -15.36
CA VAL A 39 -9.00 3.17 -16.17
C VAL A 39 -7.80 3.60 -15.33
N TYR A 40 -6.58 3.39 -15.84
CA TYR A 40 -5.36 3.69 -15.09
C TYR A 40 -4.17 3.95 -16.01
N GLY A 41 -3.18 4.66 -15.50
CA GLY A 41 -1.94 4.95 -16.22
C GLY A 41 -1.09 3.70 -16.50
N GLY A 42 -0.27 3.72 -17.57
CA GLY A 42 0.67 2.65 -17.92
C GLY A 42 0.13 1.53 -18.79
N GLN A 43 -1.17 1.48 -19.03
CA GLN A 43 -1.78 0.74 -20.14
C GLN A 43 -1.91 1.68 -21.32
N LYS A 44 -1.91 1.12 -22.55
CA LYS A 44 -2.12 1.92 -23.76
C LYS A 44 -3.47 2.66 -23.67
N ARG A 45 -3.42 3.97 -23.80
CA ARG A 45 -4.59 4.85 -23.72
C ARG A 45 -5.69 4.44 -24.72
N THR A 46 -5.31 4.19 -25.96
CA THR A 46 -6.24 3.85 -27.04
C THR A 46 -7.06 2.58 -26.78
N ILE A 47 -6.52 1.63 -25.99
CA ILE A 47 -7.24 0.41 -25.63
C ILE A 47 -8.36 0.77 -24.63
N GLN A 48 -8.04 1.54 -23.58
CA GLN A 48 -9.03 1.95 -22.57
C GLN A 48 -10.08 2.89 -23.17
N GLU A 49 -9.66 3.79 -24.05
CA GLU A 49 -10.56 4.68 -24.78
C GLU A 49 -11.59 3.88 -25.60
N LYS A 50 -11.12 2.90 -26.39
CA LYS A 50 -12.04 2.01 -27.13
C LYS A 50 -13.01 1.28 -26.21
N GLN A 51 -12.52 0.71 -25.12
CA GLN A 51 -13.36 0.02 -24.12
C GLN A 51 -14.41 0.94 -23.50
N LEU A 52 -14.05 2.20 -23.17
CA LEU A 52 -15.00 3.20 -22.70
C LEU A 52 -16.06 3.50 -23.76
N MET A 53 -15.65 3.67 -25.01
CA MET A 53 -16.58 3.94 -26.12
C MET A 53 -17.57 2.80 -26.35
N ASP A 54 -17.12 1.55 -26.17
CA ASP A 54 -17.98 0.37 -26.29
C ASP A 54 -19.03 0.30 -25.15
N MET A 55 -18.77 0.96 -24.01
CA MET A 55 -19.70 1.06 -22.87
C MET A 55 -20.52 2.36 -22.83
N ARG A 56 -20.55 3.11 -23.92
CA ARG A 56 -21.29 4.37 -24.01
C ARG A 56 -22.78 4.16 -23.76
N GLY A 57 -23.32 4.97 -22.85
CA GLY A 57 -24.74 4.92 -22.46
C GLY A 57 -25.11 3.80 -21.48
N SER A 58 -24.14 2.94 -21.10
CA SER A 58 -24.36 1.83 -20.19
C SER A 58 -23.42 1.79 -18.99
N LEU A 59 -22.43 2.68 -18.91
CA LEU A 59 -21.45 2.68 -17.79
C LEU A 59 -22.04 3.37 -16.56
N ASP A 60 -22.19 2.63 -15.48
CA ASP A 60 -22.71 3.13 -14.19
C ASP A 60 -21.56 3.57 -13.27
N LEU A 61 -20.51 2.74 -13.15
CA LEU A 61 -19.39 2.96 -12.24
C LEU A 61 -18.07 2.98 -12.98
N LEU A 62 -17.33 4.07 -12.83
CA LEU A 62 -15.97 4.20 -13.34
C LEU A 62 -14.98 4.19 -12.17
N VAL A 63 -14.05 3.26 -12.19
CA VAL A 63 -12.94 3.18 -11.23
C VAL A 63 -11.66 3.67 -11.92
N GLY A 64 -10.83 4.44 -11.22
CA GLY A 64 -9.58 4.84 -11.89
C GLY A 64 -8.54 5.50 -11.01
N THR A 65 -7.35 5.69 -11.61
CA THR A 65 -6.31 6.53 -11.01
C THR A 65 -6.50 7.99 -11.44
N PRO A 66 -6.24 8.98 -10.55
CA PRO A 66 -6.54 10.39 -10.83
C PRO A 66 -5.99 10.90 -12.17
N GLY A 67 -4.72 10.60 -12.48
CA GLY A 67 -4.11 11.08 -13.72
C GLY A 67 -4.82 10.59 -14.99
N ARG A 68 -5.21 9.30 -15.08
CA ARG A 68 -5.89 8.77 -16.26
C ARG A 68 -7.33 9.24 -16.38
N LEU A 69 -8.02 9.41 -15.25
CA LEU A 69 -9.36 9.99 -15.23
C LEU A 69 -9.31 11.43 -15.75
N ASN A 70 -8.33 12.22 -15.28
CA ASN A 70 -8.12 13.57 -15.71
C ASN A 70 -7.82 13.69 -17.21
N ASP A 71 -6.91 12.82 -17.73
CA ASP A 71 -6.63 12.76 -19.17
C ASP A 71 -7.90 12.55 -19.99
N PHE A 72 -8.77 11.63 -19.58
CA PHE A 72 -9.99 11.31 -20.30
C PHE A 72 -11.09 12.37 -20.14
N ALA A 73 -11.17 13.03 -18.99
CA ALA A 73 -12.11 14.12 -18.77
C ALA A 73 -11.74 15.36 -19.59
N ARG A 74 -10.47 15.78 -19.58
CA ARG A 74 -9.96 16.90 -20.37
C ARG A 74 -10.19 16.73 -21.87
N ASP A 75 -10.05 15.51 -22.37
CA ASP A 75 -10.23 15.20 -23.78
C ASP A 75 -11.70 14.94 -24.16
N GLY A 76 -12.64 15.11 -23.22
CA GLY A 76 -14.07 14.93 -23.46
C GLY A 76 -14.47 13.49 -23.78
N ILE A 77 -13.65 12.50 -23.39
CA ILE A 77 -13.96 11.08 -23.55
C ILE A 77 -14.95 10.65 -22.46
N ILE A 78 -14.77 11.16 -21.24
CA ILE A 78 -15.72 10.98 -20.12
C ILE A 78 -16.32 12.35 -19.76
N ASP A 79 -17.61 12.32 -19.41
CA ASP A 79 -18.37 13.44 -18.91
C ASP A 79 -18.70 13.17 -17.42
N LEU A 80 -18.28 14.07 -16.56
CA LEU A 80 -18.43 13.93 -15.11
C LEU A 80 -19.62 14.71 -14.53
N ASP A 81 -20.38 15.44 -15.36
CA ASP A 81 -21.54 16.23 -14.91
C ASP A 81 -22.68 15.40 -14.31
N ARG A 82 -22.69 14.09 -14.55
CA ARG A 82 -23.71 13.17 -14.03
C ARG A 82 -23.26 12.39 -12.81
N VAL A 83 -22.04 12.63 -12.31
CA VAL A 83 -21.52 11.92 -11.14
C VAL A 83 -22.29 12.31 -9.90
N ARG A 84 -22.98 11.33 -9.31
CA ARG A 84 -23.72 11.47 -8.06
C ARG A 84 -22.98 10.91 -6.86
N PHE A 85 -22.06 10.00 -7.10
CA PHE A 85 -21.23 9.37 -6.07
C PHE A 85 -19.77 9.47 -6.43
N LEU A 86 -19.01 10.14 -5.57
CA LEU A 86 -17.56 10.19 -5.63
C LEU A 86 -16.97 9.45 -4.43
N VAL A 87 -16.06 8.52 -4.69
CA VAL A 87 -15.35 7.80 -3.63
C VAL A 87 -13.84 8.05 -3.79
N LEU A 88 -13.20 8.50 -2.73
CA LEU A 88 -11.75 8.62 -2.63
C LEU A 88 -11.23 7.53 -1.68
N ASP A 89 -10.52 6.54 -2.21
CA ASP A 89 -9.96 5.45 -1.42
C ASP A 89 -8.44 5.63 -1.24
N GLU A 90 -7.93 5.42 -0.03
CA GLU A 90 -6.55 5.77 0.38
C GLU A 90 -6.22 7.25 0.07
N ALA A 91 -7.07 8.19 0.53
CA ALA A 91 -6.93 9.62 0.22
C ALA A 91 -5.58 10.19 0.69
N ASP A 92 -5.08 9.80 1.85
CA ASP A 92 -3.74 10.15 2.35
C ASP A 92 -2.65 9.74 1.37
N ARG A 93 -2.76 8.56 0.79
CA ARG A 93 -1.79 8.08 -0.18
C ARG A 93 -1.88 8.81 -1.52
N MET A 94 -3.06 9.24 -1.93
CA MET A 94 -3.19 10.07 -3.14
C MET A 94 -2.46 11.41 -2.97
N LEU A 95 -2.57 12.03 -1.79
CA LEU A 95 -1.84 13.26 -1.47
C LEU A 95 -0.31 13.03 -1.40
N ASP A 96 0.13 11.95 -0.75
CA ASP A 96 1.55 11.56 -0.69
C ASP A 96 2.16 11.35 -2.08
N MET A 97 1.37 10.88 -3.04
CA MET A 97 1.78 10.68 -4.43
C MET A 97 1.68 11.94 -5.30
N GLY A 98 1.21 13.05 -4.73
CA GLY A 98 1.11 14.33 -5.42
C GLY A 98 -0.07 14.44 -6.38
N PHE A 99 -1.13 13.66 -6.18
CA PHE A 99 -2.34 13.72 -7.02
C PHE A 99 -3.30 14.85 -6.66
N GLU A 100 -2.99 15.68 -5.66
CA GLU A 100 -3.85 16.78 -5.24
C GLU A 100 -4.32 17.67 -6.39
N PRO A 101 -3.45 18.14 -7.32
CA PRO A 101 -3.91 18.98 -8.44
C PRO A 101 -4.93 18.27 -9.33
N GLN A 102 -4.72 16.97 -9.63
CA GLN A 102 -5.63 16.19 -10.45
C GLN A 102 -6.97 15.93 -9.75
N LEU A 103 -6.96 15.74 -8.43
CA LEU A 103 -8.18 15.58 -7.65
C LEU A 103 -9.02 16.85 -7.70
N ARG A 104 -8.41 18.02 -7.48
CA ARG A 104 -9.10 19.31 -7.52
C ARG A 104 -9.71 19.56 -8.89
N GLU A 105 -8.93 19.39 -9.95
CA GLU A 105 -9.41 19.56 -11.32
C GLU A 105 -10.58 18.62 -11.67
N LEU A 106 -10.50 17.35 -11.27
CA LEU A 106 -11.62 16.42 -11.48
C LEU A 106 -12.86 16.80 -10.68
N SER A 107 -12.69 17.34 -9.46
CA SER A 107 -13.81 17.80 -8.64
C SER A 107 -14.53 19.00 -9.27
N GLU A 108 -13.79 19.91 -9.90
CA GLU A 108 -14.35 21.07 -10.61
C GLU A 108 -15.19 20.67 -11.84
N MET A 109 -14.90 19.50 -12.44
CA MET A 109 -15.67 18.94 -13.56
C MET A 109 -16.88 18.11 -13.12
N MET A 110 -17.13 17.98 -11.80
CA MET A 110 -18.26 17.24 -11.24
C MET A 110 -19.29 18.20 -10.63
N PRO A 111 -20.55 17.75 -10.44
CA PRO A 111 -21.53 18.51 -9.67
C PRO A 111 -21.01 18.84 -8.27
N GLU A 112 -21.48 19.96 -7.70
CA GLU A 112 -21.15 20.36 -6.34
C GLU A 112 -21.50 19.26 -5.31
N ALA A 113 -20.68 19.17 -4.27
CA ALA A 113 -20.95 18.27 -3.15
C ALA A 113 -22.19 18.73 -2.36
N GLY A 114 -23.01 17.79 -1.89
CA GLY A 114 -24.23 18.05 -1.15
C GLY A 114 -25.46 17.64 -1.94
N GLU A 115 -26.19 18.59 -2.54
CA GLU A 115 -27.47 18.30 -3.18
C GLU A 115 -27.39 17.35 -4.39
N ARG A 116 -26.29 17.43 -5.16
CA ARG A 116 -26.14 16.68 -6.42
C ARG A 116 -25.13 15.55 -6.35
N ARG A 117 -24.12 15.64 -5.47
CA ARG A 117 -23.06 14.63 -5.35
C ARG A 117 -22.80 14.28 -3.88
N GLN A 118 -22.87 13.03 -3.54
CA GLN A 118 -22.33 12.50 -2.29
C GLN A 118 -20.87 12.11 -2.46
N THR A 119 -20.01 12.60 -1.57
CA THR A 119 -18.59 12.23 -1.55
C THR A 119 -18.26 11.39 -0.32
N LEU A 120 -17.67 10.23 -0.55
CA LEU A 120 -17.18 9.31 0.48
C LEU A 120 -15.64 9.31 0.44
N MET A 121 -15.01 9.50 1.59
CA MET A 121 -13.55 9.48 1.67
C MET A 121 -13.09 8.43 2.68
N PHE A 122 -12.17 7.58 2.24
CA PHE A 122 -11.54 6.56 3.07
C PHE A 122 -10.04 6.88 3.18
N SER A 123 -9.51 6.82 4.40
CA SER A 123 -8.10 7.10 4.67
C SER A 123 -7.64 6.36 5.91
N ALA A 124 -6.41 5.85 5.88
CA ALA A 124 -5.79 5.19 7.03
C ALA A 124 -5.27 6.20 8.04
N THR A 125 -4.88 7.39 7.60
CA THR A 125 -4.34 8.48 8.42
C THR A 125 -5.14 9.75 8.21
N TRP A 126 -5.11 10.67 9.20
CA TRP A 126 -5.91 11.90 9.15
C TRP A 126 -5.06 13.15 9.43
N PRO A 127 -3.96 13.39 8.68
CA PRO A 127 -3.16 14.60 8.80
C PRO A 127 -3.95 15.85 8.34
N LYS A 128 -3.35 17.01 8.50
CA LYS A 128 -3.99 18.29 8.18
C LYS A 128 -4.41 18.37 6.70
N GLU A 129 -3.55 17.91 5.82
CA GLU A 129 -3.76 17.93 4.37
C GLU A 129 -4.97 17.08 3.93
N VAL A 130 -5.14 15.89 4.53
CA VAL A 130 -6.32 15.05 4.28
C VAL A 130 -7.59 15.70 4.80
N ARG A 131 -7.50 16.41 5.93
CA ARG A 131 -8.63 17.12 6.51
C ARG A 131 -9.08 18.28 5.61
N GLU A 132 -8.13 19.08 5.13
CA GLU A 132 -8.39 20.17 4.20
C GLU A 132 -9.04 19.65 2.90
N LEU A 133 -8.55 18.54 2.38
CA LEU A 133 -9.16 17.88 1.22
C LEU A 133 -10.60 17.41 1.52
N ALA A 134 -10.83 16.83 2.70
CA ALA A 134 -12.16 16.39 3.10
C ALA A 134 -13.14 17.54 3.22
N ASP A 135 -12.73 18.64 3.85
CA ASP A 135 -13.54 19.84 4.03
C ASP A 135 -13.94 20.47 2.68
N GLU A 136 -13.09 20.34 1.64
CA GLU A 136 -13.37 20.85 0.31
C GLU A 136 -14.26 19.92 -0.53
N PHE A 137 -14.06 18.62 -0.43
CA PHE A 137 -14.72 17.63 -1.31
C PHE A 137 -16.04 17.09 -0.75
N GLN A 138 -16.31 17.28 0.53
CA GLN A 138 -17.49 16.78 1.22
C GLN A 138 -18.36 17.92 1.73
N HIS A 139 -19.64 17.66 1.85
CA HIS A 139 -20.62 18.58 2.43
C HIS A 139 -21.27 17.91 3.64
N GLU A 140 -21.29 18.60 4.79
CA GLU A 140 -21.87 18.08 6.06
C GLU A 140 -21.46 16.64 6.39
N ALA A 141 -20.17 16.32 6.23
CA ALA A 141 -19.70 14.96 6.32
C ALA A 141 -19.73 14.42 7.77
N VAL A 142 -20.21 13.20 7.91
CA VAL A 142 -20.12 12.43 9.17
C VAL A 142 -18.79 11.67 9.19
N ARG A 143 -17.96 11.95 10.20
CA ARG A 143 -16.70 11.27 10.39
C ARG A 143 -16.86 10.03 11.25
N ILE A 144 -16.51 8.87 10.71
CA ILE A 144 -16.57 7.58 11.40
C ILE A 144 -15.14 7.07 11.60
N HIS A 145 -14.78 6.82 12.86
CA HIS A 145 -13.50 6.21 13.22
C HIS A 145 -13.69 4.73 13.50
N VAL A 146 -12.86 3.91 12.87
CA VAL A 146 -12.80 2.47 13.12
C VAL A 146 -11.46 2.14 13.74
N GLY A 147 -11.45 1.68 15.02
CA GLY A 147 -10.23 1.37 15.75
C GLY A 147 -9.75 2.49 16.68
N ALA A 148 -8.54 2.36 17.24
CA ALA A 148 -7.94 3.37 18.13
C ALA A 148 -7.30 4.49 17.29
N THR A 149 -7.68 5.74 17.56
CA THR A 149 -7.26 6.91 16.78
C THR A 149 -5.87 7.44 17.13
N ASP A 150 -5.38 7.17 18.35
CA ASP A 150 -4.21 7.87 18.88
C ASP A 150 -2.94 7.02 19.00
N LYS A 151 -3.02 5.74 18.66
CA LYS A 151 -1.87 4.83 18.69
C LYS A 151 -1.90 3.94 17.45
N LEU A 152 -0.79 3.90 16.74
CA LEU A 152 -0.51 2.84 15.78
C LEU A 152 -0.38 1.54 16.57
N VAL A 153 -1.47 0.80 16.70
CA VAL A 153 -1.49 -0.50 17.40
C VAL A 153 -1.37 -1.57 16.32
N ALA A 154 -0.33 -2.39 16.43
CA ALA A 154 -0.28 -3.61 15.63
C ALA A 154 -1.49 -4.50 16.00
N ALA A 155 -2.06 -5.20 15.03
CA ALA A 155 -3.15 -6.13 15.32
C ALA A 155 -2.67 -7.17 16.35
N GLU A 156 -3.53 -7.53 17.31
CA GLU A 156 -3.18 -8.40 18.44
C GLU A 156 -2.60 -9.75 18.03
N ASN A 157 -2.93 -10.23 16.83
CA ASN A 157 -2.44 -11.48 16.27
C ASN A 157 -1.12 -11.34 15.50
N ILE A 158 -0.48 -10.15 15.49
CA ILE A 158 0.81 -9.91 14.86
C ILE A 158 1.91 -9.93 15.91
N THR A 159 2.85 -10.88 15.78
CA THR A 159 4.07 -10.90 16.59
C THR A 159 5.17 -10.14 15.86
N GLN A 160 5.73 -9.12 16.52
CA GLN A 160 6.82 -8.32 15.98
C GLN A 160 8.16 -8.77 16.58
N HIS A 161 9.13 -9.08 15.71
CA HIS A 161 10.50 -9.36 16.10
C HIS A 161 11.42 -8.30 15.54
N VAL A 162 12.17 -7.61 16.42
CA VAL A 162 13.13 -6.58 16.04
C VAL A 162 14.54 -7.07 16.31
N SER A 163 15.39 -7.07 15.26
CA SER A 163 16.80 -7.41 15.35
C SER A 163 17.65 -6.24 14.91
N VAL A 164 18.56 -5.80 15.76
CA VAL A 164 19.53 -4.75 15.44
C VAL A 164 20.80 -5.41 14.91
N VAL A 165 21.23 -4.98 13.74
CA VAL A 165 22.42 -5.52 13.05
C VAL A 165 23.40 -4.39 12.76
N GLU A 166 24.69 -4.71 12.75
CA GLU A 166 25.75 -3.73 12.57
C GLU A 166 26.00 -3.40 11.08
N ASP A 167 25.88 -4.38 10.22
CA ASP A 167 26.14 -4.23 8.79
C ASP A 167 25.17 -5.02 7.88
N SER A 168 25.29 -4.77 6.57
CA SER A 168 24.46 -5.42 5.56
C SER A 168 24.73 -6.92 5.41
N ARG A 169 25.94 -7.40 5.75
CA ARG A 169 26.31 -8.82 5.67
C ARG A 169 25.62 -9.59 6.79
N GLN A 170 25.66 -9.05 8.01
CA GLN A 170 24.95 -9.61 9.16
C GLN A 170 23.44 -9.64 8.91
N LYS A 171 22.89 -8.56 8.33
CA LYS A 171 21.48 -8.48 7.95
C LYS A 171 21.09 -9.60 6.96
N MET A 172 21.94 -9.86 5.97
CA MET A 172 21.67 -10.89 4.97
C MET A 172 21.75 -12.30 5.55
N LYS A 173 22.76 -12.59 6.40
CA LYS A 173 22.86 -13.87 7.11
C LYS A 173 21.64 -14.15 7.99
N LEU A 174 21.16 -13.12 8.72
CA LEU A 174 19.96 -13.23 9.53
C LEU A 174 18.72 -13.54 8.66
N LEU A 175 18.58 -12.85 7.53
CA LEU A 175 17.49 -13.10 6.59
C LEU A 175 17.53 -14.51 6.01
N GLU A 176 18.71 -15.01 5.64
CA GLU A 176 18.91 -16.39 5.16
C GLU A 176 18.51 -17.42 6.23
N GLY A 177 18.91 -17.21 7.48
CA GLY A 177 18.52 -18.03 8.61
C GLY A 177 17.00 -18.07 8.80
N LEU A 178 16.36 -16.89 8.83
CA LEU A 178 14.90 -16.80 8.97
C LEU A 178 14.15 -17.52 7.84
N VAL A 179 14.60 -17.37 6.59
CA VAL A 179 13.96 -18.05 5.44
C VAL A 179 14.13 -19.57 5.53
N LYS A 180 15.30 -20.06 5.95
CA LYS A 180 15.54 -21.50 6.19
C LYS A 180 14.63 -22.05 7.29
N ASP A 181 14.55 -21.35 8.42
CA ASP A 181 13.70 -21.77 9.55
C ASP A 181 12.22 -21.82 9.19
N MET A 182 11.75 -20.84 8.40
CA MET A 182 10.36 -20.81 7.94
C MET A 182 10.05 -21.95 6.96
N GLU A 183 10.97 -22.28 6.07
CA GLU A 183 10.82 -23.38 5.11
C GLU A 183 10.85 -24.74 5.84
N LEU A 184 11.73 -24.92 6.83
CA LEU A 184 11.79 -26.13 7.64
C LEU A 184 10.48 -26.33 8.44
N LYS A 185 9.94 -25.25 9.02
CA LYS A 185 8.65 -25.31 9.71
C LYS A 185 7.49 -25.63 8.76
N ALA A 186 7.49 -25.06 7.56
CA ALA A 186 6.48 -25.39 6.55
C ALA A 186 6.53 -26.86 6.13
N ARG A 187 7.71 -27.44 5.99
CA ARG A 187 7.91 -28.88 5.69
C ARG A 187 7.58 -29.78 6.89
N GLY A 188 7.86 -29.33 8.11
CA GLY A 188 7.54 -30.06 9.34
C GLY A 188 6.04 -30.15 9.63
N LEU A 189 5.25 -29.18 9.17
CA LEU A 189 3.79 -29.23 9.23
C LEU A 189 3.18 -30.24 8.25
N GLU A 190 3.93 -30.69 7.24
CA GLU A 190 3.54 -31.80 6.36
C GLU A 190 3.61 -33.17 7.05
N SER A 191 4.36 -33.29 8.14
CA SER A 191 4.52 -34.54 8.90
C SER A 191 3.48 -34.77 10.00
N ALA A 192 2.59 -33.83 10.27
CA ALA A 192 1.46 -34.02 11.16
C ALA A 192 0.34 -34.79 10.44
N PRO A 193 -0.15 -35.95 10.98
CA PRO A 193 -1.19 -36.73 10.34
C PRO A 193 -2.55 -36.04 10.44
N ALA A 194 -2.80 -35.06 9.57
CA ALA A 194 -4.11 -34.49 9.39
C ALA A 194 -4.82 -35.24 8.26
N ALA A 195 -5.77 -36.07 8.67
CA ALA A 195 -6.66 -36.79 7.78
C ALA A 195 -7.19 -35.85 6.66
N GLY A 196 -6.78 -36.12 5.41
CA GLY A 196 -7.52 -35.73 4.22
C GLY A 196 -7.15 -34.42 3.53
N ARG A 197 -6.11 -33.68 3.90
CA ARG A 197 -5.67 -32.48 3.13
C ARG A 197 -4.28 -32.70 2.52
N ARG A 198 -4.26 -33.13 1.26
CA ARG A 198 -3.08 -33.01 0.39
C ARG A 198 -2.92 -31.52 0.07
N GLY A 199 -1.95 -30.85 0.70
CA GLY A 199 -1.59 -29.47 0.44
C GLY A 199 -1.15 -28.77 1.72
N GLY A 200 0.18 -28.70 1.94
CA GLY A 200 0.74 -27.85 2.98
C GLY A 200 0.23 -26.42 2.81
N VAL A 201 -0.04 -25.73 3.92
CA VAL A 201 -0.43 -24.31 3.88
C VAL A 201 0.75 -23.55 3.28
N PRO A 202 0.60 -22.90 2.10
CA PRO A 202 1.70 -22.17 1.51
C PRO A 202 2.12 -21.04 2.46
N CYS A 203 3.35 -21.08 2.93
CA CYS A 203 3.91 -20.02 3.74
C CYS A 203 4.19 -18.82 2.81
N HIS A 204 3.30 -17.83 2.81
CA HIS A 204 3.50 -16.60 2.04
C HIS A 204 4.41 -15.65 2.81
N THR A 205 5.61 -15.41 2.31
CA THR A 205 6.56 -14.49 2.90
C THR A 205 6.75 -13.27 2.01
N VAL A 206 6.58 -12.07 2.57
CA VAL A 206 6.87 -10.81 1.89
C VAL A 206 8.05 -10.14 2.56
N ILE A 207 9.09 -9.81 1.79
CA ILE A 207 10.30 -9.14 2.27
C ILE A 207 10.33 -7.72 1.68
N PHE A 208 10.29 -6.72 2.56
CA PHE A 208 10.44 -5.32 2.16
C PHE A 208 11.90 -4.90 2.24
N VAL A 209 12.37 -4.18 1.24
CA VAL A 209 13.71 -3.57 1.20
C VAL A 209 13.59 -2.09 0.86
N ASN A 210 14.50 -1.27 1.37
CA ASN A 210 14.42 0.19 1.26
C ASN A 210 14.68 0.72 -0.15
N ARG A 211 15.48 0.01 -0.95
CA ARG A 211 15.90 0.48 -2.27
C ARG A 211 15.55 -0.53 -3.37
N LYS A 212 14.97 -0.06 -4.47
CA LYS A 212 14.63 -0.88 -5.63
C LYS A 212 15.83 -1.69 -6.19
N ARG A 213 17.03 -1.13 -6.15
CA ARG A 213 18.27 -1.82 -6.58
C ARG A 213 18.61 -3.04 -5.74
N GLU A 214 18.19 -3.06 -4.47
CA GLU A 214 18.44 -4.17 -3.56
C GLU A 214 17.46 -5.32 -3.77
N VAL A 215 16.28 -5.07 -4.39
CA VAL A 215 15.25 -6.09 -4.60
C VAL A 215 15.78 -7.25 -5.42
N ASP A 216 16.37 -6.97 -6.58
CA ASP A 216 16.92 -8.00 -7.48
C ASP A 216 18.12 -8.72 -6.86
N HIS A 217 18.97 -7.98 -6.13
CA HIS A 217 20.14 -8.54 -5.45
C HIS A 217 19.70 -9.56 -4.39
N VAL A 218 18.85 -9.13 -3.47
CA VAL A 218 18.31 -10.01 -2.42
C VAL A 218 17.51 -11.17 -3.02
N ALA A 219 16.77 -10.96 -4.13
CA ALA A 219 16.05 -12.04 -4.81
C ALA A 219 17.00 -13.11 -5.34
N ARG A 220 18.09 -12.70 -6.01
CA ARG A 220 19.11 -13.62 -6.50
C ARG A 220 19.78 -14.39 -5.37
N GLN A 221 20.23 -13.70 -4.32
CA GLN A 221 20.90 -14.36 -3.19
C GLN A 221 20.01 -15.42 -2.54
N LEU A 222 18.72 -15.12 -2.29
CA LEU A 222 17.83 -16.11 -1.70
C LEU A 222 17.47 -17.28 -2.65
N SER A 223 17.52 -17.06 -3.96
CA SER A 223 17.30 -18.12 -4.94
C SER A 223 18.49 -19.10 -5.03
N GLN A 224 19.67 -18.68 -4.54
CA GLN A 224 20.91 -19.46 -4.55
C GLN A 224 21.17 -20.19 -3.22
N ILE A 225 20.28 -20.09 -2.24
CA ILE A 225 20.49 -20.75 -0.94
C ILE A 225 20.36 -22.27 -1.12
N ASP A 226 21.45 -22.97 -0.82
CA ASP A 226 21.49 -24.44 -0.84
C ASP A 226 20.50 -25.04 0.18
N GLY A 227 19.85 -26.14 -0.21
CA GLY A 227 18.89 -26.85 0.64
C GLY A 227 17.45 -26.32 0.59
N LEU A 228 17.17 -25.22 -0.10
CA LEU A 228 15.83 -24.69 -0.32
C LEU A 228 15.29 -25.02 -1.72
N GLY A 229 15.57 -26.25 -2.20
CA GLY A 229 15.13 -26.72 -3.52
C GLY A 229 13.62 -26.59 -3.70
N GLY A 230 13.20 -25.58 -4.46
CA GLY A 230 11.79 -25.27 -4.69
C GLY A 230 11.34 -23.88 -4.25
N LEU A 231 12.15 -23.14 -3.51
CA LEU A 231 11.83 -21.76 -3.13
C LEU A 231 11.78 -20.86 -4.37
N ARG A 232 10.58 -20.47 -4.78
CA ARG A 232 10.40 -19.55 -5.90
C ARG A 232 10.31 -18.12 -5.37
N VAL A 233 11.38 -17.35 -5.58
CA VAL A 233 11.47 -15.96 -5.19
C VAL A 233 11.17 -15.08 -6.40
N VAL A 234 10.23 -14.15 -6.27
CA VAL A 234 9.91 -13.15 -7.30
C VAL A 234 10.20 -11.76 -6.80
N ALA A 235 10.76 -10.93 -7.66
CA ALA A 235 11.00 -9.51 -7.40
C ALA A 235 9.77 -8.69 -7.81
N LEU A 236 9.52 -7.58 -7.08
CA LEU A 236 8.50 -6.59 -7.44
C LEU A 236 8.99 -5.19 -7.07
N HIS A 237 9.20 -4.32 -8.05
CA HIS A 237 9.65 -2.93 -7.85
C HIS A 237 9.20 -2.01 -9.00
N GLY A 238 9.33 -0.68 -8.80
CA GLY A 238 8.80 0.33 -9.72
C GLY A 238 9.40 0.35 -11.11
N ASP A 239 10.64 -0.13 -11.30
CA ASP A 239 11.31 -0.15 -12.61
C ASP A 239 10.89 -1.33 -13.49
N MET A 240 10.10 -2.26 -12.96
CA MET A 240 9.56 -3.37 -13.75
C MET A 240 8.43 -2.91 -14.65
N THR A 241 8.34 -3.51 -15.85
CA THR A 241 7.18 -3.32 -16.73
C THR A 241 5.91 -3.82 -16.04
N GLN A 242 4.76 -3.22 -16.36
CA GLN A 242 3.49 -3.62 -15.74
C GLN A 242 3.21 -5.11 -15.94
N GLN A 243 3.42 -5.62 -17.13
CA GLN A 243 3.23 -7.04 -17.44
C GLN A 243 4.05 -7.96 -16.50
N ARG A 244 5.33 -7.61 -16.24
CA ARG A 244 6.16 -8.38 -15.31
C ARG A 244 5.66 -8.28 -13.87
N ARG A 245 5.15 -7.10 -13.46
CA ARG A 245 4.57 -6.91 -12.13
C ARG A 245 3.33 -7.77 -11.94
N ASP A 246 2.44 -7.79 -12.93
CA ASP A 246 1.21 -8.59 -12.90
C ASP A 246 1.52 -10.08 -12.82
N VAL A 247 2.46 -10.57 -13.64
CA VAL A 247 2.92 -11.97 -13.57
C VAL A 247 3.50 -12.30 -12.19
N SER A 248 4.32 -11.43 -11.61
CA SER A 248 4.90 -11.63 -10.27
C SER A 248 3.81 -11.72 -9.19
N LEU A 249 2.81 -10.84 -9.25
CA LEU A 249 1.68 -10.85 -8.32
C LEU A 249 0.82 -12.10 -8.47
N ASP A 250 0.54 -12.52 -9.69
CA ASP A 250 -0.25 -13.71 -9.96
C ASP A 250 0.46 -15.00 -9.50
N MET A 251 1.78 -15.06 -9.65
CA MET A 251 2.56 -16.17 -9.12
C MET A 251 2.44 -16.28 -7.59
N VAL A 252 2.42 -15.14 -6.89
CA VAL A 252 2.23 -15.10 -5.43
C VAL A 252 0.82 -15.49 -5.04
N LYS A 253 -0.19 -14.85 -5.65
CA LYS A 253 -1.61 -15.14 -5.38
C LYS A 253 -1.95 -16.62 -5.62
N ALA A 254 -1.34 -17.23 -6.64
CA ALA A 254 -1.52 -18.66 -6.95
C ALA A 254 -0.71 -19.60 -6.03
N GLY A 255 0.03 -19.09 -5.04
CA GLY A 255 0.91 -19.90 -4.20
C GLY A 255 2.10 -20.51 -4.94
N ARG A 256 2.39 -20.04 -6.16
CA ARG A 256 3.48 -20.56 -7.02
C ARG A 256 4.81 -19.84 -6.77
N ALA A 257 4.82 -18.77 -6.00
CA ALA A 257 6.02 -18.03 -5.61
C ALA A 257 5.82 -17.34 -4.28
N GLN A 258 6.91 -17.13 -3.54
CA GLN A 258 6.94 -16.23 -2.39
C GLN A 258 7.33 -14.83 -2.88
N ALA A 259 6.47 -13.83 -2.66
CA ALA A 259 6.64 -12.50 -3.21
C ALA A 259 7.56 -11.61 -2.39
N ARG A 260 8.23 -10.73 -3.11
CA ARG A 260 8.88 -9.55 -2.55
C ARG A 260 8.27 -8.30 -3.12
N ARG A 261 7.65 -7.52 -2.28
CA ARG A 261 7.08 -6.24 -2.64
C ARG A 261 8.02 -5.13 -2.19
N HIS A 262 8.47 -4.31 -3.12
CA HIS A 262 9.00 -3.00 -2.83
C HIS A 262 7.89 -1.99 -3.09
N THR A 263 7.28 -1.47 -2.03
CA THR A 263 6.57 -0.21 -2.11
C THR A 263 7.63 0.85 -1.81
N ALA A 264 8.15 1.53 -2.84
CA ALA A 264 8.75 2.81 -2.62
C ALA A 264 7.63 3.77 -2.19
N THR A 265 7.26 3.70 -0.93
CA THR A 265 6.61 4.82 -0.29
C THR A 265 7.72 5.86 -0.19
N PRO A 266 7.59 7.06 -0.76
CA PRO A 266 8.50 8.13 -0.39
C PRO A 266 8.48 8.22 1.13
N PRO A 267 9.61 8.47 1.80
CA PRO A 267 9.63 8.58 3.25
C PRO A 267 8.55 9.59 3.64
N HIS A 268 7.60 9.15 4.44
CA HIS A 268 6.60 10.05 5.02
C HIS A 268 7.36 11.24 5.60
N ARG A 269 7.10 12.44 5.11
CA ARG A 269 7.70 13.67 5.65
C ARG A 269 7.38 13.90 7.12
N HIS A 270 6.56 13.02 7.72
CA HIS A 270 6.11 13.07 9.11
C HIS A 270 6.44 11.82 9.93
N CYS A 271 7.53 11.12 9.61
CA CYS A 271 8.18 10.36 10.67
C CYS A 271 8.88 11.41 11.57
N PRO A 272 8.47 11.60 12.84
CA PRO A 272 9.19 12.51 13.70
C PRO A 272 10.63 12.01 13.81
N GLN A 273 11.59 12.78 13.31
CA GLN A 273 13.04 12.52 13.40
C GLN A 273 13.55 12.51 14.85
N GLY A 274 12.74 12.14 15.82
CA GLY A 274 13.02 12.17 17.24
C GLY A 274 13.15 10.81 17.94
N ALA A 275 12.87 9.69 17.27
CA ALA A 275 12.85 8.37 17.92
C ALA A 275 14.07 7.48 17.64
N ILE A 276 15.04 7.93 16.85
CA ILE A 276 16.29 7.19 16.63
C ILE A 276 17.43 7.99 17.24
N GLY A 277 17.76 7.67 18.51
CA GLY A 277 19.04 8.16 19.07
C GLY A 277 18.98 8.77 20.46
N ARG A 278 18.27 8.20 21.39
CA ARG A 278 18.68 8.33 22.79
C ARG A 278 19.56 7.14 23.15
N ARG A 279 20.87 7.33 23.03
CA ARG A 279 21.86 6.47 23.65
C ARG A 279 21.48 6.32 25.13
N ALA A 280 21.14 5.11 25.53
CA ALA A 280 21.10 4.74 26.94
C ALA A 280 22.51 5.00 27.50
N ARG A 281 22.67 6.02 28.34
CA ARG A 281 23.84 6.17 29.18
C ARG A 281 23.77 5.03 30.20
N VAL A 282 24.60 4.04 29.98
CA VAL A 282 24.94 3.07 31.03
C VAL A 282 25.66 3.84 32.12
N GLY A 283 25.00 4.06 33.22
CA GLY A 283 25.57 4.66 34.43
C GLY A 283 26.55 3.71 35.08
N GLY A 284 27.85 3.89 34.80
CA GLY A 284 28.92 3.25 35.53
C GLY A 284 29.02 3.88 36.91
N LYS A 285 28.62 3.17 37.95
CA LYS A 285 28.95 3.46 39.34
C LYS A 285 30.48 3.33 39.52
N ARG A 286 31.19 4.43 39.51
CA ARG A 286 32.57 4.46 40.10
C ARG A 286 32.50 4.70 41.58
N GLY A 287 33.04 3.75 42.34
CA GLY A 287 33.17 3.75 43.75
C GLY A 287 33.92 4.96 44.31
N ARG A 288 33.42 5.54 45.37
CA ARG A 288 34.11 6.46 46.26
C ARG A 288 35.14 5.66 47.05
N ARG A 289 36.42 5.96 46.85
CA ARG A 289 37.48 5.75 47.89
C ARG A 289 37.77 7.08 48.54
N GLY A 290 37.81 7.02 49.86
CA GLY A 290 37.98 8.16 50.73
C GLY A 290 39.46 8.60 50.83
N GLY A 291 39.63 9.70 51.44
CA GLY A 291 40.87 10.35 51.89
C GLY A 291 40.58 11.83 52.07
N GLY A 292 40.44 12.37 53.16
CA GLY A 292 41.25 12.65 54.27
C GLY A 292 41.97 13.97 54.05
N GLY A 293 41.68 15.02 54.91
CA GLY A 293 42.69 16.07 55.05
C GLY A 293 42.12 17.50 55.16
N ARG A 294 41.83 17.93 56.39
CA ARG A 294 42.26 19.14 57.13
C ARG A 294 42.38 20.47 56.36
N GLY A 295 41.76 21.49 56.95
CA GLY A 295 42.51 22.73 57.25
C GLY A 295 41.78 24.00 56.90
N GLY A 296 41.36 24.73 57.90
CA GLY A 296 41.77 26.10 58.21
C GLY A 296 41.07 27.21 57.47
N GLY A 297 40.23 28.00 58.17
CA GLY A 297 40.63 29.31 58.54
C GLY A 297 39.91 30.46 57.86
N ARG A 298 39.10 31.12 58.63
CA ARG A 298 38.93 32.59 58.69
C ARG A 298 38.49 33.35 57.43
N GLY A 299 37.47 34.13 57.65
CA GLY A 299 37.13 35.35 56.97
C GLY A 299 35.63 35.55 56.89
#